data_6b49b2cedaa9128ac44a7ad194d80b5a
#
_entry.id   6b49b2cedaa9128ac44a7ad194d80b5a
#
_cell.length_a   1.000
_cell.length_b   1.000
_cell.length_c   1.000
_cell.angle_alpha   90.00
_cell.angle_beta   90.00
_cell.angle_gamma   90.00
#
_symmetry.space_group_name_H-M   'P 1'
#
loop_
_entity.id
_entity.type
_entity.pdbx_description
1 polymer ?
#
loop_
_entity_poly.entity_id
_entity_poly.type
_entity_poly.pdbx_seq_one_letter_code
_entity_poly.pdbx_strand_id
1 'polypeptide(L)'
;LHRFRHSFPTRRSSDLSKDDKENLTTCVERTEIMRIDGKVSYKDEEGKWVAVEDNTPVSMNVWGFTPDYFEHSEAYFKEFLSDPKNMENKKAEFFIPLMVNKLINEGTSTVKVLDTTSKWFGVTYAADRQSVVDKIQSLIDEGVYPNKLF
;
A
#
# COMPACT_ATOMS: atom_id res chain seq x y z
N LEU A 1 0.92 3.93 13.21
CA LEU A 1 1.78 4.50 12.17
C LEU A 1 2.78 3.45 11.72
N HIS A 2 2.54 2.84 10.58
CA HIS A 2 3.54 1.96 9.98
C HIS A 2 4.61 2.85 9.36
N ARG A 3 5.80 2.80 9.96
CA ARG A 3 6.95 3.58 9.52
C ARG A 3 7.84 2.68 8.68
N PHE A 4 8.48 3.21 7.66
CA PHE A 4 9.47 2.53 6.81
C PHE A 4 10.65 1.88 7.56
N ARG A 5 10.50 1.57 8.86
CA ARG A 5 11.65 1.29 9.73
C ARG A 5 12.40 -0.01 9.49
N HIS A 6 11.79 -1.08 8.98
CA HIS A 6 12.49 -2.38 8.95
C HIS A 6 11.94 -3.41 7.95
N SER A 7 11.77 -3.14 6.71
CA SER A 7 11.62 -4.25 5.78
C SER A 7 12.35 -4.01 4.47
N PHE A 8 13.20 -4.91 4.17
CA PHE A 8 13.87 -5.05 2.89
C PHE A 8 12.93 -5.56 1.82
N PRO A 9 13.25 -5.32 0.59
CA PRO A 9 12.92 -4.10 -0.11
C PRO A 9 11.47 -4.24 -0.57
N THR A 10 10.55 -3.57 0.04
CA THR A 10 9.29 -3.29 -0.64
C THR A 10 9.63 -2.46 -1.86
N ARG A 11 9.69 -3.10 -3.00
CA ARG A 11 9.89 -2.40 -4.27
C ARG A 11 8.75 -1.46 -4.60
N ARG A 12 7.62 -1.59 -3.88
CA ARG A 12 6.42 -0.78 -4.01
C ARG A 12 5.82 -0.47 -2.65
N SER A 13 5.33 0.74 -2.46
CA SER A 13 4.53 1.17 -1.32
C SER A 13 3.65 2.33 -1.75
N SER A 14 2.60 2.63 -1.00
CA SER A 14 1.78 3.81 -1.25
C SER A 14 1.95 4.78 -0.09
N ASP A 15 2.44 6.00 -0.40
CA ASP A 15 2.46 7.09 0.55
C ASP A 15 1.03 7.62 0.74
N LEU A 16 0.66 7.87 1.98
CA LEU A 16 -0.65 8.40 2.33
C LEU A 16 -0.53 9.84 2.83
N SER A 17 -1.42 10.70 2.36
CA SER A 17 -1.69 11.99 2.99
C SER A 17 -3.10 11.98 3.56
N LYS A 18 -3.28 12.59 4.73
CA LYS A 18 -4.57 12.67 5.41
C LYS A 18 -4.83 14.08 5.93
N ASP A 19 -6.11 14.45 6.03
CA ASP A 19 -6.55 15.70 6.64
C ASP A 19 -6.54 15.62 8.18
N ASP A 20 -6.88 16.72 8.84
CA ASP A 20 -6.95 16.81 10.31
C ASP A 20 -8.03 15.90 10.91
N LYS A 21 -8.98 15.43 10.10
CA LYS A 21 -10.03 14.47 10.50
C LYS A 21 -9.64 13.04 10.18
N GLU A 22 -8.39 12.81 9.75
CA GLU A 22 -7.85 11.52 9.34
C GLU A 22 -8.50 10.92 8.09
N ASN A 23 -9.16 11.72 7.26
CA ASN A 23 -9.60 11.26 5.95
C ASN A 23 -8.41 11.27 4.98
N LEU A 24 -8.33 10.23 4.17
CA LEU A 24 -7.33 10.12 3.12
C LEU A 24 -7.54 11.23 2.08
N THR A 25 -6.50 11.98 1.81
CA THR A 25 -6.50 13.01 0.76
C THR A 25 -5.77 12.54 -0.50
N THR A 26 -4.71 11.77 -0.33
CA THR A 26 -3.99 11.16 -1.44
C THR A 26 -3.39 9.82 -1.05
N CYS A 27 -3.32 8.92 -2.03
CA CYS A 27 -2.62 7.64 -1.93
C CYS A 27 -1.75 7.49 -3.18
N VAL A 28 -0.44 7.70 -3.04
CA VAL A 28 0.49 7.70 -4.19
C VAL A 28 1.34 6.45 -4.16
N GLU A 29 1.21 5.60 -5.18
CA GLU A 29 2.05 4.42 -5.31
C GLU A 29 3.47 4.79 -5.72
N ARG A 30 4.45 4.27 -4.98
CA ARG A 30 5.88 4.37 -5.26
C ARG A 30 6.39 3.01 -5.73
N THR A 31 6.88 2.94 -6.94
CA THR A 31 7.30 1.68 -7.58
C THR A 31 8.76 1.35 -7.38
N GLU A 32 9.60 2.36 -7.17
CA GLU A 32 11.02 2.19 -6.91
C GLU A 32 11.37 2.85 -5.57
N ILE A 33 11.60 2.03 -4.54
CA ILE A 33 11.96 2.49 -3.20
C ILE A 33 13.25 1.80 -2.78
N MET A 34 14.19 2.57 -2.26
CA MET A 34 15.42 2.04 -1.69
C MET A 34 15.95 2.94 -0.55
N ARG A 35 16.89 2.42 0.20
CA ARG A 35 17.58 3.20 1.22
C ARG A 35 18.85 3.81 0.63
N ILE A 36 18.94 5.15 0.66
CA ILE A 36 20.08 5.92 0.18
C ILE A 36 20.58 6.76 1.35
N ASP A 37 21.86 6.65 1.68
CA ASP A 37 22.50 7.38 2.80
C ASP A 37 21.71 7.27 4.11
N GLY A 38 21.18 6.09 4.39
CA GLY A 38 20.41 5.82 5.59
C GLY A 38 18.95 6.27 5.55
N LYS A 39 18.51 7.02 4.53
CA LYS A 39 17.14 7.49 4.34
C LYS A 39 16.38 6.63 3.34
N VAL A 40 15.11 6.37 3.62
CA VAL A 40 14.20 5.78 2.64
C VAL A 40 13.96 6.81 1.55
N SER A 41 14.14 6.41 0.30
CA SER A 41 13.96 7.30 -0.85
C SER A 41 13.20 6.57 -1.95
N TYR A 42 12.40 7.29 -2.70
CA TYR A 42 11.75 6.78 -3.91
C TYR A 42 12.27 7.53 -5.13
N LYS A 43 12.09 6.94 -6.29
CA LYS A 43 12.43 7.56 -7.57
C LYS A 43 11.18 8.25 -8.13
N ASP A 44 11.29 9.54 -8.40
CA ASP A 44 10.20 10.32 -9.00
C ASP A 44 10.09 10.07 -10.51
N GLU A 45 9.12 10.74 -11.16
CA GLU A 45 8.85 10.61 -12.59
C GLU A 45 10.01 11.13 -13.48
N GLU A 46 10.84 12.02 -12.93
CA GLU A 46 12.03 12.56 -13.60
C GLU A 46 13.25 11.65 -13.41
N GLY A 47 13.11 10.57 -12.65
CA GLY A 47 14.18 9.61 -12.35
C GLY A 47 15.11 10.05 -11.22
N LYS A 48 14.73 11.09 -10.45
CA LYS A 48 15.49 11.62 -9.32
C LYS A 48 15.08 10.93 -8.01
N TRP A 49 16.05 10.67 -7.16
CA TRP A 49 15.79 10.12 -5.83
C TRP A 49 15.34 11.21 -4.85
N VAL A 50 14.18 11.00 -4.26
CA VAL A 50 13.54 11.91 -3.28
C VAL A 50 13.43 11.17 -1.95
N ALA A 51 14.01 11.76 -0.90
CA ALA A 51 13.92 11.20 0.44
C ALA A 51 12.50 11.31 1.00
N VAL A 52 12.06 10.28 1.72
CA VAL A 52 10.78 10.23 2.42
C VAL A 52 11.03 10.47 3.90
N GLU A 53 10.19 11.25 4.53
CA GLU A 53 10.24 11.47 5.97
C GLU A 53 9.98 10.16 6.74
N ASP A 54 10.73 9.94 7.82
CA ASP A 54 10.69 8.68 8.59
C ASP A 54 9.32 8.34 9.18
N ASN A 55 8.45 9.32 9.33
CA ASN A 55 7.10 9.18 9.89
C ASN A 55 5.99 9.29 8.83
N THR A 56 6.33 9.31 7.55
CA THR A 56 5.33 9.29 6.47
C THR A 56 4.42 8.07 6.63
N PRO A 57 3.10 8.26 6.70
CA PRO A 57 2.16 7.16 6.71
C PRO A 57 2.23 6.37 5.40
N VAL A 58 2.21 5.05 5.51
CA VAL A 58 2.19 4.17 4.33
C VAL A 58 1.04 3.18 4.42
N SER A 59 0.49 2.85 3.27
CA SER A 59 -0.55 1.84 3.17
C SER A 59 0.00 0.46 3.47
N MET A 60 -0.71 -0.29 4.31
CA MET A 60 -0.49 -1.73 4.47
C MET A 60 -1.27 -2.55 3.42
N ASN A 61 -1.88 -1.88 2.47
CA ASN A 61 -2.73 -2.46 1.44
C ASN A 61 -3.90 -3.30 2.01
N VAL A 62 -4.43 -2.87 3.15
CA VAL A 62 -5.64 -3.43 3.77
C VAL A 62 -6.76 -2.42 3.62
N TRP A 63 -7.80 -2.79 2.89
CA TRP A 63 -8.90 -1.92 2.51
C TRP A 63 -10.22 -2.52 2.94
N GLY A 64 -11.09 -1.70 3.51
CA GLY A 64 -12.50 -2.02 3.77
C GLY A 64 -13.37 -1.13 2.91
N PHE A 65 -14.31 -1.72 2.18
CA PHE A 65 -15.20 -1.00 1.28
C PHE A 65 -16.67 -1.29 1.61
N THR A 66 -17.51 -0.30 1.36
CA THR A 66 -18.95 -0.49 1.26
C THR A 66 -19.33 -1.13 -0.07
N PRO A 67 -20.49 -1.80 -0.19
CA PRO A 67 -20.84 -2.54 -1.41
C PRO A 67 -20.89 -1.72 -2.70
N ASP A 68 -21.17 -0.42 -2.62
CA ASP A 68 -21.18 0.53 -3.75
C ASP A 68 -19.80 0.65 -4.44
N TYR A 69 -18.74 0.28 -3.74
CA TYR A 69 -17.40 0.18 -4.33
C TYR A 69 -17.39 -0.66 -5.63
N PHE A 70 -18.14 -1.75 -5.67
CA PHE A 70 -18.14 -2.64 -6.84
C PHE A 70 -18.76 -2.01 -8.07
N GLU A 71 -19.78 -1.15 -7.90
CA GLU A 71 -20.40 -0.40 -9.00
C GLU A 71 -19.40 0.61 -9.59
N HIS A 72 -18.74 1.37 -8.74
CA HIS A 72 -17.70 2.30 -9.18
C HIS A 72 -16.52 1.59 -9.82
N SER A 73 -16.07 0.47 -9.24
CA SER A 73 -14.94 -0.28 -9.73
C SER A 73 -15.22 -0.90 -11.10
N GLU A 74 -16.43 -1.38 -11.34
CA GLU A 74 -16.84 -1.89 -12.66
C GLU A 74 -16.80 -0.78 -13.72
N ALA A 75 -17.33 0.41 -13.39
CA ALA A 75 -17.33 1.54 -14.32
C ALA A 75 -15.90 1.99 -14.67
N TYR A 76 -15.04 2.14 -13.66
CA TYR A 76 -13.65 2.55 -13.87
C TYR A 76 -12.79 1.47 -14.55
N PHE A 77 -13.10 0.21 -14.32
CA PHE A 77 -12.42 -0.89 -15.02
C PHE A 77 -12.76 -0.91 -16.50
N LYS A 78 -14.03 -0.65 -16.86
CA LYS A 78 -14.44 -0.49 -18.28
C LYS A 78 -13.72 0.68 -18.94
N GLU A 79 -13.60 1.81 -18.23
CA GLU A 79 -12.84 2.98 -18.70
C GLU A 79 -11.35 2.64 -18.90
N PHE A 80 -10.74 1.98 -17.92
CA PHE A 80 -9.35 1.51 -17.98
C PHE A 80 -9.08 0.62 -19.19
N LEU A 81 -9.98 -0.33 -19.47
CA LEU A 81 -9.88 -1.22 -20.64
C LEU A 81 -10.17 -0.51 -21.96
N SER A 82 -10.86 0.61 -21.93
CA SER A 82 -11.16 1.40 -23.16
C SER A 82 -9.98 2.26 -23.60
N ASP A 83 -8.98 2.49 -22.75
CA ASP A 83 -7.78 3.24 -23.11
C ASP A 83 -6.80 2.33 -23.88
N PRO A 84 -6.51 2.63 -25.18
CA PRO A 84 -5.58 1.86 -25.98
C PRO A 84 -4.19 1.71 -25.34
N LYS A 85 -3.72 2.71 -24.60
CA LYS A 85 -2.42 2.68 -23.90
C LYS A 85 -2.36 1.57 -22.85
N ASN A 86 -3.48 1.35 -22.16
CA ASN A 86 -3.56 0.27 -21.17
C ASN A 86 -3.64 -1.09 -21.86
N MET A 87 -4.36 -1.19 -22.97
CA MET A 87 -4.52 -2.45 -23.71
C MET A 87 -3.23 -2.89 -24.41
N GLU A 88 -2.42 -1.95 -24.87
CA GLU A 88 -1.14 -2.23 -25.51
C GLU A 88 -0.02 -2.53 -24.49
N ASN A 89 -0.16 -2.03 -23.26
CA ASN A 89 0.80 -2.20 -22.20
C ASN A 89 0.55 -3.53 -21.44
N LYS A 90 1.32 -4.57 -21.74
CA LYS A 90 1.24 -5.88 -21.05
C LYS A 90 1.50 -5.83 -19.53
N LYS A 91 1.97 -4.68 -19.02
CA LYS A 91 2.21 -4.44 -17.59
C LYS A 91 1.23 -3.44 -16.99
N ALA A 92 0.17 -3.06 -17.73
CA ALA A 92 -0.87 -2.21 -17.17
C ALA A 92 -1.59 -2.94 -16.03
N GLU A 93 -1.76 -2.27 -14.93
CA GLU A 93 -2.40 -2.79 -13.73
C GLU A 93 -3.54 -1.86 -13.32
N PHE A 94 -4.73 -2.41 -13.10
CA PHE A 94 -5.84 -1.71 -12.48
C PHE A 94 -5.80 -2.00 -10.97
N PHE A 95 -5.29 -1.07 -10.19
CA PHE A 95 -5.01 -1.29 -8.78
C PHE A 95 -5.82 -0.38 -7.86
N ILE A 96 -6.08 -0.87 -6.66
CA ILE A 96 -6.97 -0.25 -5.66
C ILE A 96 -6.57 1.22 -5.35
N PRO A 97 -5.30 1.58 -5.10
CA PRO A 97 -4.93 2.96 -4.83
C PRO A 97 -5.34 3.95 -5.92
N LEU A 98 -5.22 3.57 -7.20
CA LEU A 98 -5.65 4.42 -8.32
C LEU A 98 -7.16 4.69 -8.26
N MET A 99 -7.94 3.65 -8.06
CA MET A 99 -9.38 3.75 -7.95
C MET A 99 -9.80 4.59 -6.75
N VAL A 100 -9.18 4.37 -5.58
CA VAL A 100 -9.46 5.14 -4.37
C VAL A 100 -9.17 6.62 -4.58
N ASN A 101 -8.02 6.96 -5.17
CA ASN A 101 -7.71 8.34 -5.51
C ASN A 101 -8.76 8.97 -6.45
N LYS A 102 -9.24 8.23 -7.44
CA LYS A 102 -10.28 8.71 -8.36
C LYS A 102 -11.58 9.03 -7.60
N LEU A 103 -12.05 8.11 -6.74
CA LEU A 103 -13.24 8.31 -5.90
C LEU A 103 -13.13 9.54 -4.99
N ILE A 104 -11.96 9.76 -4.37
CA ILE A 104 -11.70 10.91 -3.50
C ILE A 104 -11.70 12.21 -4.32
N ASN A 105 -10.97 12.24 -5.43
CA ASN A 105 -10.83 13.43 -6.26
C ASN A 105 -12.16 13.85 -6.92
N GLU A 106 -13.02 12.91 -7.23
CA GLU A 106 -14.38 13.17 -7.73
C GLU A 106 -15.37 13.54 -6.62
N GLY A 107 -14.96 13.46 -5.35
CA GLY A 107 -15.83 13.73 -4.21
C GLY A 107 -16.94 12.68 -4.01
N THR A 108 -16.82 11.53 -4.66
CA THR A 108 -17.81 10.44 -4.62
C THR A 108 -17.75 9.68 -3.31
N SER A 109 -16.55 9.53 -2.73
CA SER A 109 -16.34 8.77 -1.50
C SER A 109 -15.34 9.44 -0.58
N THR A 110 -15.45 9.13 0.71
CA THR A 110 -14.46 9.49 1.73
C THR A 110 -13.82 8.22 2.27
N VAL A 111 -12.53 8.26 2.55
CA VAL A 111 -11.79 7.12 3.07
C VAL A 111 -11.13 7.48 4.40
N LYS A 112 -11.46 6.76 5.46
CA LYS A 112 -10.83 6.94 6.77
C LYS A 112 -9.51 6.20 6.82
N VAL A 113 -8.44 6.89 7.22
CA VAL A 113 -7.15 6.26 7.50
C VAL A 113 -7.17 5.71 8.93
N LEU A 114 -6.91 4.42 9.06
CA LEU A 114 -6.80 3.76 10.36
C LEU A 114 -5.33 3.45 10.63
N ASP A 115 -4.79 4.01 11.69
CA ASP A 115 -3.42 3.72 12.12
C ASP A 115 -3.34 2.34 12.80
N THR A 116 -2.23 1.66 12.59
CA THR A 116 -1.93 0.39 13.26
C THR A 116 -0.51 0.37 13.81
N THR A 117 -0.31 -0.30 14.92
CA THR A 117 1.00 -0.59 15.50
C THR A 117 1.59 -1.90 14.99
N SER A 118 0.83 -2.70 14.25
CA SER A 118 1.27 -3.97 13.67
C SER A 118 2.44 -3.75 12.71
N LYS A 119 3.37 -4.70 12.70
CA LYS A 119 4.47 -4.70 11.74
C LYS A 119 4.09 -5.53 10.54
N TRP A 120 4.25 -4.95 9.36
CA TRP A 120 4.03 -5.69 8.13
C TRP A 120 5.15 -6.70 7.88
N PHE A 121 4.79 -7.91 7.49
CA PHE A 121 5.67 -8.93 6.94
C PHE A 121 4.86 -9.81 6.01
N GLY A 122 5.52 -10.41 5.02
CA GLY A 122 4.81 -11.23 4.03
C GLY A 122 5.76 -12.10 3.22
N VAL A 123 5.18 -13.03 2.47
CA VAL A 123 5.90 -13.91 1.55
C VAL A 123 5.63 -13.44 0.13
N THR A 124 6.64 -12.88 -0.52
CA THR A 124 6.61 -12.55 -1.95
C THR A 124 7.46 -13.53 -2.74
N TYR A 125 8.57 -13.94 -2.15
CA TYR A 125 9.50 -14.90 -2.73
C TYR A 125 9.72 -16.10 -1.79
N ALA A 126 10.12 -17.24 -2.33
CA ALA A 126 10.39 -18.44 -1.53
C ALA A 126 11.39 -18.19 -0.40
N ALA A 127 12.36 -17.31 -0.61
CA ALA A 127 13.35 -16.92 0.38
C ALA A 127 12.74 -16.21 1.62
N ASP A 128 11.59 -15.58 1.49
CA ASP A 128 10.95 -14.86 2.59
C ASP A 128 10.27 -15.81 3.59
N ARG A 129 9.98 -17.05 3.15
CA ARG A 129 9.14 -17.99 3.91
C ARG A 129 9.65 -18.21 5.33
N GLN A 130 10.95 -18.47 5.50
CA GLN A 130 11.49 -18.79 6.83
C GLN A 130 11.36 -17.61 7.78
N SER A 131 11.67 -16.40 7.34
CA SER A 131 11.56 -15.19 8.16
C SER A 131 10.12 -14.91 8.60
N VAL A 132 9.13 -15.24 7.77
CA VAL A 132 7.71 -15.12 8.11
C VAL A 132 7.29 -16.18 9.12
N VAL A 133 7.74 -17.43 8.96
CA VAL A 133 7.49 -18.51 9.95
C VAL A 133 8.04 -18.13 11.32
N ASP A 134 9.29 -17.69 11.38
CA ASP A 134 9.95 -17.27 12.63
C ASP A 134 9.20 -16.10 13.27
N LYS A 135 8.72 -15.15 12.47
CA LYS A 135 7.98 -14.00 12.96
C LYS A 135 6.60 -14.37 13.52
N ILE A 136 5.88 -15.26 12.85
CA ILE A 136 4.59 -15.77 13.35
C ILE A 136 4.82 -16.56 14.65
N GLN A 137 5.84 -17.41 14.71
CA GLN A 137 6.16 -18.15 15.92
C GLN A 137 6.47 -17.21 17.10
N SER A 138 7.27 -16.15 16.87
CA SER A 138 7.52 -15.13 17.88
C SER A 138 6.22 -14.49 18.41
N LEU A 139 5.27 -14.19 17.54
CA LEU A 139 3.98 -13.62 17.95
C LEU A 139 3.11 -14.61 18.74
N ILE A 140 3.24 -15.90 18.48
CA ILE A 140 2.59 -16.96 19.25
C ILE A 140 3.26 -17.07 20.63
N ASP A 141 4.57 -17.11 20.68
CA ASP A 141 5.36 -17.23 21.92
C ASP A 141 5.14 -16.01 22.85
N GLU A 142 4.94 -14.83 22.26
CA GLU A 142 4.59 -13.58 22.95
C GLU A 142 3.11 -13.52 23.39
N GLY A 143 2.29 -14.50 23.00
CA GLY A 143 0.86 -14.55 23.32
C GLY A 143 -0.01 -13.56 22.51
N VAL A 144 0.53 -12.96 21.46
CA VAL A 144 -0.22 -12.06 20.54
C VAL A 144 -1.16 -12.86 19.65
N TYR A 145 -0.73 -14.03 19.21
CA TYR A 145 -1.54 -14.98 18.45
C TYR A 145 -1.80 -16.26 19.26
N PRO A 146 -2.97 -16.87 19.10
CA PRO A 146 -3.23 -18.16 19.71
C PRO A 146 -2.38 -19.26 19.07
N ASN A 147 -2.02 -20.25 19.86
CA ASN A 147 -1.24 -21.41 19.39
C ASN A 147 -2.03 -22.29 18.39
N LYS A 148 -3.36 -22.17 18.39
CA LYS A 148 -4.28 -22.87 17.52
C LYS A 148 -5.41 -21.92 17.10
N LEU A 149 -5.66 -21.79 15.82
CA LEU A 149 -6.68 -20.89 15.28
C LEU A 149 -8.10 -21.47 15.34
N PHE A 150 -8.23 -22.78 15.27
CA PHE A 150 -9.52 -23.53 15.29
C PHE A 150 -9.46 -24.75 16.17
#